data_1ba0ddd1ac1179eecdf721b6a6acdec4
#
_entry.id   1ba0ddd1ac1179eecdf721b6a6acdec4
#
_cell.length_a   1.000
_cell.length_b   1.000
_cell.length_c   1.000
_cell.angle_alpha   90.00
_cell.angle_beta   90.00
_cell.angle_gamma   90.00
#
_symmetry.space_group_name_H-M   'P 1'
#
loop_
_entity.id
_entity.type
_entity.pdbx_description
1 polymer ?
#
loop_
_entity_poly.entity_id
_entity_poly.type
_entity_poly.pdbx_seq_one_letter_code
_entity_poly.pdbx_strand_id
1 'polypeptide(L)'
;IYWSGDGGYGEHFKEIGKRLGPFDHAFMENGQYNELWRQIHFHPEESVQAALDVNAKVATPVHWGGFALALHPWKEPIERFTAEAEKKGLALSIPRIGESQALGKESGENWWSELV
;
A
#
# COMPACT_ATOMS: atom_id res chain seq x y z
N ILE A 1 -5.78 -3.74 13.21
CA ILE A 1 -4.83 -3.06 12.30
C ILE A 1 -3.75 -4.05 11.90
N TYR A 2 -3.37 -4.01 10.65
CA TYR A 2 -2.21 -4.70 10.12
C TYR A 2 -1.17 -3.70 9.64
N TRP A 3 0.09 -3.93 9.93
CA TRP A 3 1.22 -3.14 9.46
C TRP A 3 2.23 -4.06 8.78
N SER A 4 2.49 -3.85 7.49
CA SER A 4 3.37 -4.74 6.73
C SER A 4 4.85 -4.63 7.12
N GLY A 5 5.28 -3.48 7.61
CA GLY A 5 6.71 -3.18 7.68
C GLY A 5 7.31 -3.16 6.27
N ASP A 6 8.62 -3.12 6.17
CA ASP A 6 9.33 -3.24 4.90
C ASP A 6 9.44 -4.71 4.51
N GLY A 7 9.11 -5.03 3.27
CA GLY A 7 9.16 -6.42 2.84
C GLY A 7 8.70 -6.63 1.41
N GLY A 8 8.94 -7.83 0.91
CA GLY A 8 8.47 -8.29 -0.38
C GLY A 8 7.25 -9.18 -0.26
N TYR A 9 6.66 -9.54 -1.38
CA TYR A 9 5.49 -10.40 -1.44
C TYR A 9 5.84 -11.85 -1.11
N GLY A 10 4.91 -12.55 -0.46
CA GLY A 10 5.03 -13.97 -0.15
C GLY A 10 3.69 -14.57 0.29
N GLU A 11 3.64 -15.88 0.40
CA GLU A 11 2.43 -16.62 0.77
C GLU A 11 2.01 -16.40 2.24
N HIS A 12 2.89 -15.89 3.08
CA HIS A 12 2.62 -15.63 4.49
C HIS A 12 1.48 -14.63 4.71
N PHE A 13 1.20 -13.73 3.76
CA PHE A 13 0.09 -12.78 3.87
C PHE A 13 -1.27 -13.49 3.88
N LYS A 14 -1.43 -14.54 3.09
CA LYS A 14 -2.64 -15.37 3.11
C LYS A 14 -2.82 -16.07 4.44
N GLU A 15 -1.73 -16.59 4.99
CA GLU A 15 -1.75 -17.25 6.30
C GLU A 15 -2.10 -16.26 7.42
N ILE A 16 -1.53 -15.05 7.39
CA ILE A 16 -1.85 -13.98 8.34
C ILE A 16 -3.34 -13.62 8.25
N GLY A 17 -3.85 -13.42 7.05
CA GLY A 17 -5.26 -13.11 6.84
C GLY A 17 -6.19 -14.19 7.34
N LYS A 18 -5.84 -15.45 7.11
CA LYS A 18 -6.62 -16.61 7.53
C LYS A 18 -6.65 -16.76 9.07
N ARG A 19 -5.52 -16.53 9.72
CA ARG A 19 -5.38 -16.78 11.17
C ARG A 19 -5.75 -15.60 12.04
N LEU A 20 -5.48 -14.38 11.58
CA LEU A 20 -5.61 -13.16 12.38
C LEU A 20 -6.57 -12.13 11.77
N GLY A 21 -6.92 -12.27 10.50
CA GLY A 21 -7.84 -11.37 9.82
C GLY A 21 -9.32 -11.72 10.08
N PRO A 22 -10.24 -10.95 9.49
CA PRO A 22 -9.97 -9.76 8.70
C PRO A 22 -9.44 -8.59 9.53
N PHE A 23 -8.82 -7.61 8.85
CA PHE A 23 -8.35 -6.37 9.49
C PHE A 23 -9.18 -5.19 9.00
N ASP A 24 -9.52 -4.29 9.91
CA ASP A 24 -10.24 -3.07 9.55
C ASP A 24 -9.39 -2.14 8.69
N HIS A 25 -8.08 -2.12 8.91
CA HIS A 25 -7.16 -1.25 8.22
C HIS A 25 -5.77 -1.89 8.10
N ALA A 26 -5.18 -1.80 6.92
CA ALA A 26 -3.80 -2.23 6.67
C ALA A 26 -2.94 -1.06 6.18
N PHE A 27 -1.75 -0.93 6.74
CA PHE A 27 -0.73 0.00 6.27
C PHE A 27 0.31 -0.83 5.50
N MET A 28 0.41 -0.58 4.19
CA MET A 28 1.20 -1.42 3.29
C MET A 28 2.37 -0.66 2.72
N GLU A 29 3.56 -1.23 2.81
CA GLU A 29 4.75 -0.69 2.18
C GLU A 29 4.55 -0.59 0.67
N ASN A 30 4.91 0.55 0.06
CA ASN A 30 4.61 0.83 -1.35
C ASN A 30 5.59 1.81 -2.00
N GLY A 31 6.84 1.87 -1.61
CA GLY A 31 7.61 3.02 -2.05
C GLY A 31 8.95 2.78 -2.70
N GLN A 32 9.68 1.77 -2.33
CA GLN A 32 11.10 1.69 -2.68
C GLN A 32 11.44 0.42 -3.48
N TYR A 33 10.54 0.04 -4.38
CA TYR A 33 10.71 -1.15 -5.20
C TYR A 33 11.78 -0.98 -6.27
N ASN A 34 12.42 -2.10 -6.60
CA ASN A 34 13.32 -2.26 -7.73
C ASN A 34 13.42 -3.75 -8.04
N GLU A 35 13.61 -4.11 -9.29
CA GLU A 35 13.78 -5.51 -9.70
C GLU A 35 14.96 -6.19 -8.99
N LEU A 36 16.01 -5.42 -8.63
CA LEU A 36 17.19 -5.95 -7.97
C LEU A 36 16.95 -6.36 -6.52
N TRP A 37 15.90 -5.83 -5.86
CA TRP A 37 15.57 -6.14 -4.46
C TRP A 37 14.09 -6.40 -4.24
N ARG A 38 13.45 -7.06 -5.18
CA ARG A 38 12.02 -7.37 -5.14
C ARG A 38 11.59 -8.16 -3.90
N GLN A 39 12.50 -8.96 -3.33
CA GLN A 39 12.22 -9.74 -2.12
C GLN A 39 12.11 -8.90 -0.84
N ILE A 40 12.62 -7.68 -0.85
CA ILE A 40 12.65 -6.82 0.34
C ILE A 40 11.78 -5.57 0.22
N HIS A 41 11.26 -5.27 -0.97
CA HIS A 41 10.31 -4.18 -1.19
C HIS A 41 9.29 -4.59 -2.24
N PHE A 42 8.00 -4.47 -1.91
CA PHE A 42 6.91 -4.74 -2.84
C PHE A 42 6.96 -3.88 -4.09
N HIS A 43 6.64 -4.47 -5.23
CA HIS A 43 6.06 -3.69 -6.31
C HIS A 43 4.64 -3.26 -5.92
N PRO A 44 4.13 -2.12 -6.42
CA PRO A 44 2.82 -1.61 -5.98
C PRO A 44 1.67 -2.61 -6.13
N GLU A 45 1.65 -3.37 -7.22
CA GLU A 45 0.64 -4.40 -7.47
C GLU A 45 0.72 -5.54 -6.45
N GLU A 46 1.92 -5.89 -6.02
CA GLU A 46 2.14 -6.89 -4.98
C GLU A 46 1.68 -6.40 -3.61
N SER A 47 1.89 -5.11 -3.33
CA SER A 47 1.42 -4.47 -2.10
C SER A 47 -0.11 -4.50 -2.01
N VAL A 48 -0.80 -4.23 -3.11
CA VAL A 48 -2.27 -4.36 -3.20
C VAL A 48 -2.68 -5.81 -2.97
N GLN A 49 -2.02 -6.76 -3.61
CA GLN A 49 -2.33 -8.18 -3.43
C GLN A 49 -2.12 -8.64 -1.99
N ALA A 50 -1.04 -8.19 -1.35
CA ALA A 50 -0.78 -8.51 0.06
C ALA A 50 -1.87 -7.94 0.99
N ALA A 51 -2.35 -6.73 0.73
CA ALA A 51 -3.47 -6.14 1.47
C ALA A 51 -4.75 -6.98 1.34
N LEU A 52 -5.03 -7.48 0.14
CA LEU A 52 -6.16 -8.38 -0.10
C LEU A 52 -5.94 -9.73 0.60
N ASP A 53 -4.74 -10.27 0.55
CA ASP A 53 -4.40 -11.56 1.16
C ASP A 53 -4.55 -11.54 2.68
N VAL A 54 -4.21 -10.43 3.35
CA VAL A 54 -4.44 -10.29 4.80
C VAL A 54 -5.91 -9.99 5.13
N ASN A 55 -6.79 -9.91 4.14
CA ASN A 55 -8.20 -9.57 4.31
C ASN A 55 -8.42 -8.19 4.93
N ALA A 56 -7.69 -7.19 4.44
CA ALA A 56 -7.87 -5.82 4.85
C ALA A 56 -9.14 -5.22 4.25
N LYS A 57 -9.93 -4.53 5.04
CA LYS A 57 -11.11 -3.81 4.60
C LYS A 57 -10.72 -2.52 3.86
N VAL A 58 -9.75 -1.80 4.40
CA VAL A 58 -9.21 -0.56 3.84
C VAL A 58 -7.69 -0.63 3.92
N ALA A 59 -6.99 -0.11 2.92
CA ALA A 59 -5.53 -0.02 2.93
C ALA A 59 -5.04 1.41 2.75
N THR A 60 -3.92 1.72 3.42
CA THR A 60 -3.17 2.95 3.23
C THR A 60 -1.76 2.57 2.77
N PRO A 61 -1.35 2.99 1.57
CA PRO A 61 0.04 2.81 1.14
C PRO A 61 0.96 3.75 1.90
N VAL A 62 2.09 3.24 2.36
CA VAL A 62 3.11 3.98 3.10
C VAL A 62 4.47 3.81 2.44
N HIS A 63 5.49 4.53 2.90
CA HIS A 63 6.86 4.40 2.40
C HIS A 63 7.05 4.92 0.96
N TRP A 64 6.24 5.86 0.53
CA TRP A 64 6.33 6.48 -0.81
C TRP A 64 6.43 8.01 -0.69
N GLY A 65 7.00 8.64 -1.70
CA GLY A 65 7.04 10.11 -1.82
C GLY A 65 7.97 10.83 -0.84
N GLY A 66 8.66 10.13 0.04
CA GLY A 66 9.53 10.74 1.05
C GLY A 66 10.94 11.01 0.56
N PHE A 67 11.61 10.01 0.03
CA PHE A 67 13.00 10.09 -0.42
C PHE A 67 13.19 9.37 -1.74
N ALA A 68 14.17 9.83 -2.53
CA ALA A 68 14.57 9.18 -3.77
C ALA A 68 15.63 8.11 -3.46
N LEU A 69 15.20 6.94 -3.01
CA LEU A 69 16.06 5.79 -2.79
C LEU A 69 16.09 4.89 -4.03
N ALA A 70 14.94 4.51 -4.54
CA ALA A 70 14.81 3.73 -5.76
C ALA A 70 14.76 4.62 -7.01
N LEU A 71 15.01 4.02 -8.18
CA LEU A 71 15.17 4.73 -9.45
C LEU A 71 13.86 4.81 -10.26
N HIS A 72 12.79 5.25 -9.65
CA HIS A 72 11.51 5.50 -10.32
C HIS A 72 10.98 6.89 -9.97
N PRO A 73 10.07 7.47 -10.78
CA PRO A 73 9.43 8.73 -10.43
C PRO A 73 8.71 8.62 -9.09
N TRP A 74 8.73 9.68 -8.30
CA TRP A 74 8.20 9.65 -6.93
C TRP A 74 6.69 9.38 -6.86
N LYS A 75 5.94 9.72 -7.91
CA LYS A 75 4.49 9.46 -8.00
C LYS A 75 4.15 8.03 -8.46
N GLU A 76 5.07 7.38 -9.15
CA GLU A 76 4.79 6.07 -9.74
C GLU A 76 4.26 5.04 -8.73
N PRO A 77 4.83 4.93 -7.52
CA PRO A 77 4.30 3.98 -6.53
C PRO A 77 2.82 4.18 -6.22
N ILE A 78 2.42 5.42 -5.97
CA ILE A 78 1.03 5.70 -5.59
C ILE A 78 0.07 5.57 -6.77
N GLU A 79 0.48 5.99 -7.96
CA GLU A 79 -0.32 5.86 -9.18
C GLU A 79 -0.57 4.39 -9.53
N ARG A 80 0.45 3.56 -9.47
CA ARG A 80 0.32 2.11 -9.71
C ARG A 80 -0.50 1.43 -8.62
N PHE A 81 -0.30 1.79 -7.35
CA PHE A 81 -1.05 1.23 -6.25
C PHE A 81 -2.55 1.53 -6.37
N THR A 82 -2.91 2.79 -6.62
CA THR A 82 -4.31 3.20 -6.76
C THR A 82 -4.99 2.56 -7.96
N ALA A 83 -4.30 2.48 -9.10
CA ALA A 83 -4.82 1.82 -10.29
C ALA A 83 -5.11 0.33 -10.05
N GLU A 84 -4.21 -0.37 -9.40
CA GLU A 84 -4.38 -1.79 -9.09
C GLU A 84 -5.47 -2.02 -8.04
N ALA A 85 -5.53 -1.16 -7.02
CA ALA A 85 -6.57 -1.21 -5.99
C ALA A 85 -7.97 -1.01 -6.59
N GLU A 86 -8.13 -0.04 -7.48
CA GLU A 86 -9.38 0.18 -8.20
C GLU A 86 -9.77 -1.04 -9.02
N LYS A 87 -8.85 -1.59 -9.77
CA LYS A 87 -9.06 -2.80 -10.59
C LYS A 87 -9.52 -3.99 -9.76
N LYS A 88 -8.98 -4.16 -8.55
CA LYS A 88 -9.27 -5.29 -7.67
C LYS A 88 -10.34 -5.01 -6.61
N GLY A 89 -10.89 -3.81 -6.56
CA GLY A 89 -11.93 -3.43 -5.62
C GLY A 89 -11.47 -3.27 -4.16
N LEU A 90 -10.19 -2.93 -3.94
CA LEU A 90 -9.66 -2.64 -2.62
C LEU A 90 -9.96 -1.19 -2.25
N ALA A 91 -10.63 -0.97 -1.13
CA ALA A 91 -10.91 0.36 -0.59
C ALA A 91 -9.63 0.99 -0.02
N LEU A 92 -9.42 2.28 -0.30
CA LEU A 92 -8.21 3.00 0.09
C LEU A 92 -8.50 4.19 1.01
N SER A 93 -7.54 4.49 1.86
CA SER A 93 -7.46 5.74 2.60
C SER A 93 -6.06 6.33 2.40
N ILE A 94 -5.98 7.48 1.72
CA ILE A 94 -4.70 8.13 1.37
C ILE A 94 -4.76 9.59 1.80
N PRO A 95 -4.63 9.86 3.11
CA PRO A 95 -4.69 11.23 3.62
C PRO A 95 -3.50 12.06 3.15
N ARG A 96 -3.68 13.37 3.08
CA ARG A 96 -2.54 14.30 2.93
C ARG A 96 -1.62 14.16 4.14
N ILE A 97 -0.35 14.49 3.98
CA ILE A 97 0.60 14.47 5.10
C ILE A 97 0.11 15.41 6.20
N GLY A 98 -0.04 14.87 7.42
CA GLY A 98 -0.57 15.60 8.57
C GLY A 98 -2.09 15.61 8.70
N GLU A 99 -2.81 15.09 7.73
CA GLU A 99 -4.27 14.96 7.80
C GLU A 99 -4.67 13.75 8.65
N SER A 100 -5.72 13.91 9.45
CA SER A 100 -6.30 12.81 10.23
C SER A 100 -7.06 11.85 9.34
N GLN A 101 -6.98 10.57 9.67
CA GLN A 101 -7.80 9.55 9.00
C GLN A 101 -8.52 8.67 10.04
N ALA A 102 -9.73 8.25 9.70
CA ALA A 102 -10.45 7.26 10.48
C ALA A 102 -10.09 5.86 10.01
N LEU A 103 -9.68 5.00 10.93
CA LEU A 103 -9.35 3.61 10.62
C LEU A 103 -10.58 2.86 10.09
N GLY A 104 -10.37 2.02 9.09
CA GLY A 104 -11.41 1.21 8.48
C GLY A 104 -12.39 1.97 7.58
N LYS A 105 -12.10 3.23 7.25
CA LYS A 105 -12.93 4.05 6.37
C LYS A 105 -12.13 4.54 5.17
N GLU A 106 -12.76 4.46 4.00
CA GLU A 106 -12.21 5.08 2.79
C GLU A 106 -12.08 6.58 2.98
N SER A 107 -11.00 7.14 2.50
CA SER A 107 -10.80 8.59 2.46
C SER A 107 -9.70 8.95 1.48
N GLY A 108 -9.68 10.20 1.12
CA GLY A 108 -8.60 10.78 0.33
C GLY A 108 -9.00 11.08 -1.09
N GLU A 109 -8.41 12.14 -1.55
CA GLU A 109 -8.42 12.57 -2.95
C GLU A 109 -7.06 12.24 -3.53
N ASN A 110 -6.94 12.23 -4.84
CA ASN A 110 -5.66 12.05 -5.53
C ASN A 110 -4.81 13.33 -5.43
N TRP A 111 -4.56 13.77 -4.19
CA TRP A 111 -3.89 15.05 -3.90
C TRP A 111 -2.49 15.15 -4.51
N TRP A 112 -1.80 14.02 -4.72
CA TRP A 112 -0.48 13.98 -5.35
C TRP A 112 -0.54 14.33 -6.85
N SER A 113 -1.68 14.21 -7.50
CA SER A 113 -1.83 14.51 -8.93
C SER A 113 -1.58 15.98 -9.24
N GLU A 114 -1.87 16.88 -8.29
CA GLU A 114 -1.68 18.31 -8.42
C GLU A 114 -0.23 18.75 -8.21
N LEU A 115 0.61 17.86 -7.70
CA LEU A 115 2.01 18.17 -7.39
C LEU A 115 2.91 17.88 -8.61
N VAL A 116 3.98 18.62 -8.70
CA VAL A 116 4.95 18.48 -9.79
C VAL A 116 5.86 17.27 -9.56
#